data_a2a944366331da40cead208ffb275fae
#
_entry.id   a2a944366331da40cead208ffb275fae
#
_cell.length_a   1.000
_cell.length_b   1.000
_cell.length_c   1.000
_cell.angle_alpha   90.00
_cell.angle_beta   90.00
_cell.angle_gamma   90.00
#
_symmetry.space_group_name_H-M   'P 1'
#
loop_
_entity.id
_entity.type
_entity.pdbx_description
1 polymer ?
#
loop_
_entity_poly.entity_id
_entity_poly.type
_entity_poly.pdbx_seq_one_letter_code
_entity_poly.pdbx_strand_id
1 'polypeptide(L)'
;MDSSTSKECAEIAHAVGGNEIVCSKSGSVAVERFTGPQIRKFAKTDPDSYAQTKTIHLVSSFFASIFAGKTVAIDHGDGAGMNLMNLADLKWDQDLLRATAEDLSEKLPPCAPSNSKSGPISHYFVEKYGFSPTCETIIWSGDNPCSLIGMGAASPGKVVISLGTSDTLFAAMPAPKTDPNGFGHVFGNPSGGYMSLICFKNGSLAREAIKERYELNWDSFEKDALSQTPAGNNGSMMLPFYEPEITPAIDTGGPVFSSDHHYSSGEAVRAVLESQFLNMRTHSDWLGVSPSRIFITGGASENDGIAQVISNVFGVSVDRLDVPGSATIGAGMRAALGMGEDLANLESKFSQPKEGRTLEPDPTSHQTYNEVLPKFKAFLAEQFTS
;
A
#
# COMPACT_ATOMS: atom_id res chain seq x y z
N MET A 1 7.70 -14.21 -8.13
CA MET A 1 6.60 -13.38 -8.66
C MET A 1 6.92 -13.10 -10.11
N ASP A 2 6.03 -13.46 -11.06
CA ASP A 2 6.29 -13.24 -12.49
C ASP A 2 6.03 -11.76 -12.83
N SER A 3 7.04 -11.08 -13.36
CA SER A 3 6.98 -9.69 -13.85
C SER A 3 7.30 -9.60 -15.36
N SER A 4 7.12 -10.68 -16.11
CA SER A 4 7.48 -10.76 -17.52
C SER A 4 6.34 -10.38 -18.47
N THR A 5 5.39 -9.53 -18.03
CA THR A 5 4.19 -9.15 -18.80
C THR A 5 4.18 -7.66 -19.20
N SER A 6 5.35 -7.02 -19.31
CA SER A 6 5.45 -5.61 -19.73
C SER A 6 4.80 -5.35 -21.08
N LYS A 7 4.92 -6.30 -22.00
CA LYS A 7 4.26 -6.25 -23.30
C LYS A 7 2.73 -6.29 -23.18
N GLU A 8 2.21 -7.16 -22.34
CA GLU A 8 0.78 -7.32 -22.10
C GLU A 8 0.20 -6.08 -21.38
N CYS A 9 0.95 -5.46 -20.46
CA CYS A 9 0.59 -4.17 -19.86
C CYS A 9 0.42 -3.09 -20.94
N ALA A 10 1.41 -2.94 -21.82
CA ALA A 10 1.36 -1.96 -22.91
C ALA A 10 0.20 -2.22 -23.88
N GLU A 11 -0.07 -3.47 -24.22
CA GLU A 11 -1.17 -3.87 -25.10
C GLU A 11 -2.54 -3.57 -24.47
N ILE A 12 -2.76 -3.87 -23.19
CA ILE A 12 -4.00 -3.54 -22.47
C ILE A 12 -4.18 -2.03 -22.42
N ALA A 13 -3.15 -1.30 -21.99
CA ALA A 13 -3.20 0.16 -21.91
C ALA A 13 -3.53 0.78 -23.27
N HIS A 14 -2.87 0.34 -24.34
CA HIS A 14 -3.14 0.82 -25.69
C HIS A 14 -4.58 0.56 -26.14
N ALA A 15 -5.11 -0.64 -25.85
CA ALA A 15 -6.47 -1.03 -26.25
C ALA A 15 -7.56 -0.20 -25.60
N VAL A 16 -7.33 0.34 -24.38
CA VAL A 16 -8.32 1.15 -23.66
C VAL A 16 -8.04 2.66 -23.73
N GLY A 17 -6.97 3.10 -24.40
CA GLY A 17 -6.65 4.50 -24.62
C GLY A 17 -5.54 5.09 -23.73
N GLY A 18 -4.78 4.27 -23.04
CA GLY A 18 -3.61 4.66 -22.26
C GLY A 18 -3.61 4.20 -20.80
N ASN A 19 -2.45 4.26 -20.15
CA ASN A 19 -2.29 3.89 -18.73
C ASN A 19 -3.13 4.77 -17.80
N GLU A 20 -3.35 6.04 -18.14
CA GLU A 20 -4.22 6.94 -17.38
C GLU A 20 -5.67 6.43 -17.34
N ILE A 21 -6.14 5.86 -18.45
CA ILE A 21 -7.50 5.27 -18.51
C ILE A 21 -7.55 3.99 -17.69
N VAL A 22 -6.53 3.11 -17.77
CA VAL A 22 -6.44 1.93 -16.90
C VAL A 22 -6.50 2.36 -15.44
N CYS A 23 -5.66 3.33 -15.05
CA CYS A 23 -5.58 3.84 -13.68
C CYS A 23 -6.92 4.44 -13.21
N SER A 24 -7.52 5.32 -13.99
CA SER A 24 -8.79 5.98 -13.63
C SER A 24 -9.95 5.00 -13.47
N LYS A 25 -9.96 3.90 -14.26
CA LYS A 25 -10.97 2.85 -14.16
C LYS A 25 -10.71 1.88 -13.01
N SER A 26 -9.50 1.34 -12.91
CA SER A 26 -9.20 0.20 -12.02
C SER A 26 -8.41 0.56 -10.75
N GLY A 27 -7.94 1.81 -10.60
CA GLY A 27 -7.20 2.25 -9.43
C GLY A 27 -5.69 2.15 -9.52
N SER A 28 -5.17 1.58 -10.61
CA SER A 28 -3.73 1.41 -10.83
C SER A 28 -3.41 1.45 -12.32
N VAL A 29 -2.25 1.93 -12.70
CA VAL A 29 -1.71 1.68 -14.04
C VAL A 29 -1.58 0.18 -14.28
N ALA A 30 -1.41 -0.25 -15.52
CA ALA A 30 -1.11 -1.65 -15.81
C ALA A 30 0.26 -2.03 -15.23
N VAL A 31 0.30 -3.05 -14.37
CA VAL A 31 1.49 -3.52 -13.66
C VAL A 31 1.71 -4.99 -13.97
N GLU A 32 2.96 -5.38 -14.26
CA GLU A 32 3.33 -6.70 -14.78
C GLU A 32 2.86 -7.86 -13.89
N ARG A 33 2.91 -7.68 -12.58
CA ARG A 33 2.50 -8.72 -11.62
C ARG A 33 0.99 -8.79 -11.37
N PHE A 34 0.20 -7.86 -11.92
CA PHE A 34 -1.24 -7.86 -11.73
C PHE A 34 -1.93 -8.90 -12.62
N THR A 35 -3.09 -9.36 -12.19
CA THR A 35 -3.75 -10.53 -12.78
C THR A 35 -4.21 -10.29 -14.23
N GLY A 36 -4.65 -9.09 -14.59
CA GLY A 36 -5.05 -8.77 -15.95
C GLY A 36 -3.94 -9.05 -16.98
N PRO A 37 -2.75 -8.45 -16.86
CA PRO A 37 -1.61 -8.76 -17.74
C PRO A 37 -1.20 -10.23 -17.72
N GLN A 38 -1.26 -10.91 -16.58
CA GLN A 38 -0.96 -12.34 -16.48
C GLN A 38 -1.98 -13.21 -17.22
N ILE A 39 -3.28 -12.90 -17.13
CA ILE A 39 -4.33 -13.58 -17.89
C ILE A 39 -4.12 -13.35 -19.39
N ARG A 40 -3.81 -12.12 -19.82
CA ARG A 40 -3.54 -11.82 -21.22
C ARG A 40 -2.36 -12.65 -21.76
N LYS A 41 -1.26 -12.73 -21.01
CA LYS A 41 -0.12 -13.56 -21.35
C LYS A 41 -0.54 -15.04 -21.48
N PHE A 42 -1.25 -15.58 -20.51
CA PHE A 42 -1.74 -16.96 -20.51
C PHE A 42 -2.61 -17.24 -21.74
N ALA A 43 -3.60 -16.40 -22.02
CA ALA A 43 -4.47 -16.55 -23.18
C ALA A 43 -3.73 -16.53 -24.53
N LYS A 44 -2.60 -15.79 -24.63
CA LYS A 44 -1.77 -15.70 -25.83
C LYS A 44 -0.78 -16.86 -25.97
N THR A 45 -0.21 -17.32 -24.86
CA THR A 45 0.85 -18.34 -24.89
C THR A 45 0.34 -19.77 -24.85
N ASP A 46 -0.85 -19.96 -24.29
CA ASP A 46 -1.53 -21.26 -24.21
C ASP A 46 -3.04 -21.10 -24.44
N PRO A 47 -3.47 -20.78 -25.67
CA PRO A 47 -4.87 -20.51 -26.00
C PRO A 47 -5.77 -21.71 -25.79
N ASP A 48 -5.27 -22.93 -25.98
CA ASP A 48 -6.05 -24.14 -25.79
C ASP A 48 -6.42 -24.37 -24.31
N SER A 49 -5.44 -24.21 -23.41
CA SER A 49 -5.70 -24.27 -21.97
C SER A 49 -6.57 -23.11 -21.50
N TYR A 50 -6.38 -21.91 -22.05
CA TYR A 50 -7.25 -20.78 -21.74
C TYR A 50 -8.71 -21.04 -22.17
N ALA A 51 -8.92 -21.56 -23.37
CA ALA A 51 -10.27 -21.90 -23.86
C ALA A 51 -10.97 -22.93 -22.96
N GLN A 52 -10.24 -23.94 -22.48
CA GLN A 52 -10.74 -24.96 -21.56
C GLN A 52 -10.90 -24.49 -20.12
N THR A 53 -10.31 -23.33 -19.74
CA THR A 53 -10.43 -22.78 -18.39
C THR A 53 -11.86 -22.37 -18.11
N LYS A 54 -12.47 -22.96 -17.09
CA LYS A 54 -13.84 -22.67 -16.68
C LYS A 54 -13.93 -21.45 -15.77
N THR A 55 -12.98 -21.32 -14.82
CA THR A 55 -13.02 -20.24 -13.82
C THR A 55 -11.61 -19.83 -13.46
N ILE A 56 -11.38 -18.52 -13.36
CA ILE A 56 -10.11 -17.93 -12.93
C ILE A 56 -10.33 -17.33 -11.53
N HIS A 57 -9.45 -17.69 -10.62
CA HIS A 57 -9.45 -17.23 -9.23
C HIS A 57 -8.10 -16.65 -8.85
N LEU A 58 -8.10 -15.76 -7.86
CA LEU A 58 -6.93 -15.49 -7.05
C LEU A 58 -6.79 -16.57 -5.96
N VAL A 59 -5.63 -16.61 -5.30
CA VAL A 59 -5.39 -17.57 -4.20
C VAL A 59 -6.46 -17.43 -3.11
N SER A 60 -6.81 -16.20 -2.73
CA SER A 60 -7.85 -15.86 -1.76
C SER A 60 -9.21 -16.46 -2.11
N SER A 61 -9.75 -16.14 -3.28
CA SER A 61 -11.06 -16.61 -3.72
C SER A 61 -11.06 -18.11 -4.05
N PHE A 62 -9.92 -18.68 -4.46
CA PHE A 62 -9.79 -20.13 -4.66
C PHE A 62 -9.93 -20.89 -3.34
N PHE A 63 -9.17 -20.49 -2.29
CA PHE A 63 -9.30 -21.13 -0.99
C PHE A 63 -10.68 -20.90 -0.35
N ALA A 64 -11.23 -19.71 -0.48
CA ALA A 64 -12.60 -19.44 -0.03
C ALA A 64 -13.62 -20.36 -0.72
N SER A 65 -13.43 -20.65 -2.02
CA SER A 65 -14.26 -21.59 -2.78
C SER A 65 -14.12 -23.03 -2.29
N ILE A 66 -12.90 -23.46 -1.93
CA ILE A 66 -12.68 -24.77 -1.31
C ILE A 66 -13.45 -24.89 0.02
N PHE A 67 -13.33 -23.86 0.89
CA PHE A 67 -14.02 -23.87 2.16
C PHE A 67 -15.54 -23.81 2.02
N ALA A 68 -16.06 -23.06 1.05
CA ALA A 68 -17.50 -22.98 0.77
C ALA A 68 -18.03 -24.18 -0.02
N GLY A 69 -17.17 -25.01 -0.64
CA GLY A 69 -17.54 -26.12 -1.51
C GLY A 69 -18.21 -25.70 -2.83
N LYS A 70 -18.04 -24.45 -3.23
CA LYS A 70 -18.58 -23.86 -4.46
C LYS A 70 -17.77 -22.65 -4.87
N THR A 71 -17.84 -22.25 -6.14
CA THR A 71 -17.27 -20.97 -6.62
C THR A 71 -17.84 -19.80 -5.82
N VAL A 72 -16.96 -18.97 -5.24
CA VAL A 72 -17.33 -17.74 -4.52
C VAL A 72 -16.90 -16.51 -5.29
N ALA A 73 -17.46 -15.36 -4.93
CA ALA A 73 -17.10 -14.07 -5.51
C ALA A 73 -15.65 -13.67 -5.16
N ILE A 74 -15.10 -12.79 -5.97
CA ILE A 74 -13.83 -12.10 -5.71
C ILE A 74 -14.17 -10.80 -4.96
N ASP A 75 -13.42 -10.47 -3.90
CA ASP A 75 -13.70 -9.25 -3.14
C ASP A 75 -13.27 -7.99 -3.90
N HIS A 76 -13.79 -6.82 -3.48
CA HIS A 76 -13.50 -5.55 -4.13
C HIS A 76 -12.02 -5.15 -4.02
N GLY A 77 -11.30 -5.56 -2.97
CA GLY A 77 -9.87 -5.32 -2.82
C GLY A 77 -9.07 -6.07 -3.88
N ASP A 78 -9.29 -7.37 -3.96
CA ASP A 78 -8.65 -8.24 -4.95
C ASP A 78 -9.09 -7.90 -6.39
N GLY A 79 -10.37 -7.59 -6.60
CA GLY A 79 -10.90 -7.20 -7.89
C GLY A 79 -10.21 -5.96 -8.48
N ALA A 80 -9.97 -4.95 -7.65
CA ALA A 80 -9.19 -3.78 -8.04
C ALA A 80 -7.72 -4.16 -8.31
N GLY A 81 -7.11 -4.98 -7.45
CA GLY A 81 -5.75 -5.49 -7.63
C GLY A 81 -5.52 -6.35 -8.87
N MET A 82 -6.59 -6.81 -9.50
CA MET A 82 -6.51 -7.50 -10.80
C MET A 82 -6.35 -6.55 -12.00
N ASN A 83 -6.51 -5.24 -11.85
CA ASN A 83 -6.65 -4.24 -12.93
C ASN A 83 -7.87 -4.47 -13.85
N LEU A 84 -8.91 -5.13 -13.37
CA LEU A 84 -10.07 -5.54 -14.18
C LEU A 84 -11.40 -4.98 -13.66
N MET A 85 -11.43 -4.55 -12.40
CA MET A 85 -12.64 -4.01 -11.75
C MET A 85 -12.69 -2.49 -11.91
N ASN A 86 -13.87 -1.95 -12.25
CA ASN A 86 -14.11 -0.51 -12.25
C ASN A 86 -14.39 -0.01 -10.84
N LEU A 87 -13.64 1.00 -10.39
CA LEU A 87 -13.79 1.56 -9.05
C LEU A 87 -15.11 2.32 -8.83
N ALA A 88 -15.74 2.83 -9.90
CA ALA A 88 -16.93 3.64 -9.76
C ALA A 88 -18.17 2.82 -9.38
N ASP A 89 -18.28 1.61 -9.90
CA ASP A 89 -19.43 0.73 -9.67
C ASP A 89 -19.07 -0.61 -9.00
N LEU A 90 -17.77 -0.83 -8.75
CA LEU A 90 -17.21 -2.02 -8.10
C LEU A 90 -17.58 -3.34 -8.82
N LYS A 91 -17.62 -3.28 -10.16
CA LYS A 91 -17.89 -4.40 -11.06
C LYS A 91 -16.77 -4.58 -12.07
N TRP A 92 -16.74 -5.71 -12.74
CA TRP A 92 -15.81 -5.94 -13.84
C TRP A 92 -16.00 -4.91 -14.96
N ASP A 93 -14.94 -4.19 -15.34
CA ASP A 93 -14.94 -3.22 -16.43
C ASP A 93 -14.88 -3.93 -17.78
N GLN A 94 -15.92 -3.77 -18.59
CA GLN A 94 -16.05 -4.48 -19.85
C GLN A 94 -14.97 -4.12 -20.89
N ASP A 95 -14.43 -2.91 -20.85
CA ASP A 95 -13.35 -2.50 -21.75
C ASP A 95 -12.03 -3.17 -21.33
N LEU A 96 -11.73 -3.18 -20.03
CA LEU A 96 -10.55 -3.86 -19.50
C LEU A 96 -10.61 -5.37 -19.72
N LEU A 97 -11.80 -6.00 -19.54
CA LEU A 97 -11.95 -7.42 -19.81
C LEU A 97 -11.69 -7.75 -21.29
N ARG A 98 -12.31 -7.01 -22.23
CA ARG A 98 -12.10 -7.20 -23.68
C ARG A 98 -10.65 -6.93 -24.09
N ALA A 99 -10.01 -5.91 -23.49
CA ALA A 99 -8.59 -5.63 -23.74
C ALA A 99 -7.66 -6.73 -23.22
N THR A 100 -8.11 -7.50 -22.24
CA THR A 100 -7.31 -8.56 -21.60
C THR A 100 -7.40 -9.87 -22.37
N ALA A 101 -8.59 -10.46 -22.53
CA ALA A 101 -8.78 -11.71 -23.24
C ALA A 101 -10.23 -11.91 -23.69
N GLU A 102 -10.42 -12.72 -24.72
CA GLU A 102 -11.74 -13.14 -25.24
C GLU A 102 -12.52 -13.92 -24.17
N ASP A 103 -13.82 -13.68 -24.07
CA ASP A 103 -14.76 -14.35 -23.16
C ASP A 103 -14.35 -14.35 -21.67
N LEU A 104 -13.46 -13.43 -21.28
CA LEU A 104 -12.95 -13.36 -19.90
C LEU A 104 -14.08 -13.10 -18.87
N SER A 105 -15.13 -12.37 -19.26
CA SER A 105 -16.30 -12.11 -18.42
C SER A 105 -17.02 -13.38 -17.97
N GLU A 106 -16.97 -14.45 -18.78
CA GLU A 106 -17.59 -15.73 -18.47
C GLU A 106 -16.73 -16.61 -17.54
N LYS A 107 -15.43 -16.28 -17.43
CA LYS A 107 -14.45 -17.02 -16.66
C LYS A 107 -14.17 -16.42 -15.28
N LEU A 108 -14.67 -15.21 -14.99
CA LEU A 108 -14.47 -14.54 -13.70
C LEU A 108 -15.71 -14.69 -12.80
N PRO A 109 -15.54 -15.07 -11.53
CA PRO A 109 -16.60 -14.93 -10.54
C PRO A 109 -17.03 -13.46 -10.41
N PRO A 110 -18.24 -13.16 -9.93
CA PRO A 110 -18.64 -11.77 -9.70
C PRO A 110 -17.79 -11.09 -8.60
N CYS A 111 -17.72 -9.75 -8.62
CA CYS A 111 -17.18 -8.98 -7.50
C CYS A 111 -18.20 -8.86 -6.38
N ALA A 112 -17.73 -8.79 -5.12
CA ALA A 112 -18.60 -8.57 -3.96
C ALA A 112 -17.85 -7.84 -2.82
N PRO A 113 -18.59 -7.20 -1.91
CA PRO A 113 -17.99 -6.61 -0.72
C PRO A 113 -17.21 -7.63 0.11
N SER A 114 -16.09 -7.23 0.66
CA SER A 114 -15.12 -8.08 1.36
C SER A 114 -15.68 -8.80 2.59
N ASN A 115 -16.74 -8.28 3.20
CA ASN A 115 -17.42 -8.85 4.35
C ASN A 115 -18.66 -9.71 3.98
N SER A 116 -18.86 -10.04 2.70
CA SER A 116 -20.00 -10.84 2.26
C SER A 116 -19.86 -12.29 2.67
N LYS A 117 -20.99 -12.89 3.07
CA LYS A 117 -21.08 -14.32 3.34
C LYS A 117 -21.11 -15.11 2.04
N SER A 118 -20.35 -16.18 1.97
CA SER A 118 -20.39 -17.15 0.88
C SER A 118 -21.31 -18.34 1.16
N GLY A 119 -21.83 -18.43 2.38
CA GLY A 119 -22.67 -19.51 2.86
C GLY A 119 -21.94 -20.44 3.83
N PRO A 120 -22.61 -21.51 4.29
CA PRO A 120 -22.03 -22.43 5.26
C PRO A 120 -20.77 -23.11 4.69
N ILE A 121 -19.89 -23.49 5.61
CA ILE A 121 -18.69 -24.27 5.29
C ILE A 121 -19.07 -25.59 4.63
N SER A 122 -18.27 -26.06 3.67
CA SER A 122 -18.48 -27.31 2.95
C SER A 122 -18.59 -28.50 3.92
N HIS A 123 -19.50 -29.41 3.62
CA HIS A 123 -19.75 -30.64 4.38
C HIS A 123 -18.48 -31.47 4.60
N TYR A 124 -17.55 -31.45 3.66
CA TYR A 124 -16.24 -32.09 3.80
C TYR A 124 -15.49 -31.65 5.08
N PHE A 125 -15.51 -30.34 5.40
CA PHE A 125 -14.84 -29.84 6.59
C PHE A 125 -15.63 -30.13 7.89
N VAL A 126 -16.95 -30.18 7.79
CA VAL A 126 -17.81 -30.60 8.91
C VAL A 126 -17.50 -32.05 9.29
N GLU A 127 -17.51 -32.96 8.32
CA GLU A 127 -17.29 -34.39 8.57
C GLU A 127 -15.86 -34.71 8.98
N LYS A 128 -14.87 -34.14 8.27
CA LYS A 128 -13.48 -34.54 8.43
C LYS A 128 -12.78 -33.83 9.58
N TYR A 129 -13.14 -32.58 9.85
CA TYR A 129 -12.44 -31.72 10.83
C TYR A 129 -13.32 -31.23 11.98
N GLY A 130 -14.59 -31.60 12.02
CA GLY A 130 -15.49 -31.25 13.11
C GLY A 130 -15.91 -29.79 13.16
N PHE A 131 -15.89 -29.07 12.02
CA PHE A 131 -16.45 -27.72 11.97
C PHE A 131 -17.97 -27.79 12.24
N SER A 132 -18.51 -26.71 12.87
CA SER A 132 -19.95 -26.58 12.98
C SER A 132 -20.60 -26.50 11.59
N PRO A 133 -21.69 -27.19 11.33
CA PRO A 133 -22.44 -27.07 10.07
C PRO A 133 -23.03 -25.66 9.87
N THR A 134 -23.08 -24.85 10.93
CA THR A 134 -23.51 -23.44 10.90
C THR A 134 -22.33 -22.46 10.77
N CYS A 135 -21.10 -22.97 10.61
CA CYS A 135 -19.94 -22.12 10.37
C CYS A 135 -20.07 -21.46 8.99
N GLU A 136 -20.08 -20.15 8.96
CA GLU A 136 -20.15 -19.36 7.71
C GLU A 136 -18.78 -19.16 7.10
N THR A 137 -18.70 -19.25 5.78
CA THR A 137 -17.53 -18.84 5.00
C THR A 137 -17.75 -17.40 4.54
N ILE A 138 -16.82 -16.52 4.89
CA ILE A 138 -16.80 -15.13 4.40
C ILE A 138 -15.88 -15.06 3.19
N ILE A 139 -16.17 -14.22 2.20
CA ILE A 139 -15.30 -13.97 1.05
C ILE A 139 -13.92 -13.59 1.54
N TRP A 140 -12.87 -14.17 0.96
CA TRP A 140 -11.50 -13.85 1.33
C TRP A 140 -10.98 -12.64 0.55
N SER A 141 -9.94 -12.00 1.06
CA SER A 141 -9.31 -10.79 0.51
C SER A 141 -7.79 -10.94 0.47
N GLY A 142 -7.12 -10.03 -0.22
CA GLY A 142 -5.67 -9.94 -0.26
C GLY A 142 -5.06 -9.48 1.07
N ASP A 143 -3.73 -9.59 1.17
CA ASP A 143 -2.94 -9.24 2.36
C ASP A 143 -2.99 -7.74 2.66
N ASN A 144 -2.92 -6.87 1.65
CA ASN A 144 -2.93 -5.41 1.84
C ASN A 144 -4.27 -4.91 2.41
N PRO A 145 -5.46 -5.26 1.88
CA PRO A 145 -6.73 -4.91 2.49
C PRO A 145 -6.89 -5.49 3.90
N CYS A 146 -6.47 -6.74 4.11
CA CYS A 146 -6.48 -7.33 5.45
C CYS A 146 -5.54 -6.59 6.39
N SER A 147 -4.33 -6.22 5.96
CA SER A 147 -3.39 -5.45 6.79
C SER A 147 -3.94 -4.09 7.18
N LEU A 148 -4.62 -3.37 6.29
CA LEU A 148 -5.24 -2.09 6.61
C LEU A 148 -6.20 -2.21 7.80
N ILE A 149 -7.11 -3.19 7.75
CA ILE A 149 -8.10 -3.40 8.82
C ILE A 149 -7.44 -3.92 10.10
N GLY A 150 -6.46 -4.84 9.98
CA GLY A 150 -5.69 -5.35 11.13
C GLY A 150 -4.86 -4.29 11.84
N MET A 151 -4.44 -3.26 11.13
CA MET A 151 -3.75 -2.10 11.70
C MET A 151 -4.69 -1.00 12.22
N GLY A 152 -6.00 -1.22 12.19
CA GLY A 152 -6.97 -0.24 12.69
C GLY A 152 -7.11 1.02 11.85
N ALA A 153 -6.74 0.96 10.56
CA ALA A 153 -6.74 2.11 9.67
C ALA A 153 -7.82 2.05 8.57
N ALA A 154 -8.83 1.21 8.77
CA ALA A 154 -9.90 1.05 7.77
C ALA A 154 -10.90 2.22 7.73
N SER A 155 -10.81 3.17 8.66
CA SER A 155 -11.64 4.39 8.68
C SER A 155 -10.89 5.59 8.11
N PRO A 156 -11.55 6.48 7.30
CA PRO A 156 -10.91 7.68 6.76
C PRO A 156 -10.30 8.59 7.85
N GLY A 157 -9.16 9.21 7.51
CA GLY A 157 -8.40 10.06 8.45
C GLY A 157 -7.33 9.31 9.23
N LYS A 158 -7.31 7.99 9.20
CA LYS A 158 -6.22 7.17 9.73
C LYS A 158 -5.28 6.75 8.58
N VAL A 159 -4.00 6.93 8.79
CA VAL A 159 -2.94 6.57 7.85
C VAL A 159 -1.98 5.62 8.54
N VAL A 160 -1.50 4.62 7.83
CA VAL A 160 -0.42 3.75 8.30
C VAL A 160 0.81 3.94 7.43
N ILE A 161 1.96 4.08 8.06
CA ILE A 161 3.26 4.00 7.40
C ILE A 161 3.98 2.76 7.91
N SER A 162 4.25 1.82 7.02
CA SER A 162 5.05 0.63 7.33
C SER A 162 6.50 0.90 6.91
N LEU A 163 7.41 0.85 7.90
CA LEU A 163 8.82 1.15 7.76
C LEU A 163 9.64 -0.15 7.66
N GLY A 164 9.82 -0.62 6.43
CA GLY A 164 10.53 -1.84 6.10
C GLY A 164 11.75 -1.62 5.20
N THR A 165 12.19 -2.65 4.49
CA THR A 165 13.20 -2.51 3.42
C THR A 165 12.72 -1.51 2.38
N SER A 166 11.48 -1.64 1.94
CA SER A 166 10.70 -0.59 1.26
C SER A 166 9.67 -0.05 2.25
N ASP A 167 9.42 1.24 2.21
CA ASP A 167 8.38 1.84 3.02
C ASP A 167 7.05 1.86 2.26
N THR A 168 5.93 1.77 2.97
CA THR A 168 4.60 1.88 2.35
C THR A 168 3.70 2.79 3.15
N LEU A 169 2.82 3.50 2.44
CA LEU A 169 1.77 4.32 3.02
C LEU A 169 0.41 3.76 2.62
N PHE A 170 -0.43 3.49 3.62
CA PHE A 170 -1.81 3.04 3.47
C PHE A 170 -2.75 4.10 4.02
N ALA A 171 -3.86 4.33 3.32
CA ALA A 171 -4.92 5.20 3.82
C ALA A 171 -6.30 4.71 3.37
N ALA A 172 -7.28 4.76 4.27
CA ALA A 172 -8.67 4.60 3.89
C ALA A 172 -9.18 5.86 3.20
N MET A 173 -9.93 5.70 2.13
CA MET A 173 -10.43 6.78 1.29
C MET A 173 -11.96 6.72 1.19
N PRO A 174 -12.67 7.86 1.33
CA PRO A 174 -14.14 7.87 1.22
C PRO A 174 -14.64 7.78 -0.23
N ALA A 175 -13.80 8.09 -1.21
CA ALA A 175 -14.13 8.12 -2.62
C ALA A 175 -12.98 7.55 -3.48
N PRO A 176 -13.27 7.03 -4.68
CA PRO A 176 -12.27 6.47 -5.58
C PRO A 176 -11.49 7.60 -6.27
N LYS A 177 -10.46 8.10 -5.61
CA LYS A 177 -9.48 8.97 -6.25
C LYS A 177 -8.30 8.13 -6.69
N THR A 178 -7.78 8.41 -7.88
CA THR A 178 -6.59 7.75 -8.42
C THR A 178 -5.43 8.74 -8.50
N ASP A 179 -4.22 8.21 -8.40
CA ASP A 179 -3.01 9.02 -8.53
C ASP A 179 -2.86 9.50 -9.98
N PRO A 180 -2.81 10.81 -10.24
CA PRO A 180 -2.64 11.35 -11.60
C PRO A 180 -1.31 10.93 -12.24
N ASN A 181 -0.29 10.58 -11.45
CA ASN A 181 1.00 10.10 -11.92
C ASN A 181 1.07 8.55 -12.02
N GLY A 182 0.07 7.85 -11.51
CA GLY A 182 0.01 6.39 -11.54
C GLY A 182 0.96 5.66 -10.60
N PHE A 183 1.58 6.31 -9.63
CA PHE A 183 2.50 5.68 -8.68
C PHE A 183 1.76 4.96 -7.54
N GLY A 184 0.60 5.49 -7.14
CA GLY A 184 -0.24 4.91 -6.11
C GLY A 184 -1.27 3.93 -6.65
N HIS A 185 -1.69 3.02 -5.78
CA HIS A 185 -2.73 2.02 -6.06
C HIS A 185 -3.97 2.30 -5.23
N VAL A 186 -5.15 2.02 -5.79
CA VAL A 186 -6.43 2.11 -5.09
C VAL A 186 -7.15 0.77 -5.15
N PHE A 187 -7.58 0.29 -3.99
CA PHE A 187 -8.28 -0.98 -3.82
C PHE A 187 -9.61 -0.78 -3.09
N GLY A 188 -10.48 -1.79 -3.12
CA GLY A 188 -11.62 -1.84 -2.23
C GLY A 188 -11.18 -2.00 -0.77
N ASN A 189 -11.79 -1.23 0.12
CA ASN A 189 -11.56 -1.33 1.56
C ASN A 189 -12.50 -2.37 2.17
N PRO A 190 -12.00 -3.30 3.00
CA PRO A 190 -12.84 -4.33 3.63
C PRO A 190 -14.00 -3.81 4.49
N SER A 191 -13.89 -2.61 5.03
CA SER A 191 -14.97 -1.95 5.79
C SER A 191 -15.96 -1.15 4.92
N GLY A 192 -15.76 -1.16 3.60
CA GLY A 192 -16.48 -0.34 2.63
C GLY A 192 -15.70 0.89 2.19
N GLY A 193 -16.02 1.41 1.01
CA GLY A 193 -15.24 2.47 0.36
C GLY A 193 -13.95 1.96 -0.23
N TYR A 194 -12.88 2.75 -0.14
CA TYR A 194 -11.62 2.52 -0.84
C TYR A 194 -10.42 2.63 0.11
N MET A 195 -9.30 2.07 -0.31
CA MET A 195 -8.00 2.25 0.32
C MET A 195 -6.94 2.55 -0.72
N SER A 196 -5.92 3.29 -0.33
CA SER A 196 -4.72 3.48 -1.13
C SER A 196 -3.56 2.68 -0.58
N LEU A 197 -2.62 2.38 -1.49
CA LEU A 197 -1.30 1.85 -1.19
C LEU A 197 -0.28 2.60 -2.03
N ILE A 198 0.70 3.24 -1.39
CA ILE A 198 1.82 3.90 -2.05
C ILE A 198 3.11 3.23 -1.57
N CYS A 199 3.94 2.78 -2.51
CA CYS A 199 5.20 2.10 -2.21
C CYS A 199 6.39 3.02 -2.49
N PHE A 200 7.36 3.02 -1.57
CA PHE A 200 8.63 3.75 -1.67
C PHE A 200 9.76 2.73 -1.48
N LYS A 201 10.52 2.48 -2.54
CA LYS A 201 11.51 1.39 -2.54
C LYS A 201 12.67 1.65 -1.60
N ASN A 202 13.14 2.89 -1.53
CA ASN A 202 14.28 3.27 -0.71
C ASN A 202 13.86 3.58 0.74
N GLY A 203 13.39 2.57 1.45
CA GLY A 203 13.03 2.61 2.87
C GLY A 203 14.26 2.45 3.79
N SER A 204 14.35 1.34 4.55
CA SER A 204 15.49 1.09 5.43
C SER A 204 16.80 0.98 4.66
N LEU A 205 16.76 0.55 3.41
CA LEU A 205 17.93 0.50 2.53
C LEU A 205 18.70 1.83 2.49
N ALA A 206 17.99 2.95 2.33
CA ALA A 206 18.65 4.27 2.32
C ALA A 206 19.15 4.68 3.71
N ARG A 207 18.39 4.37 4.76
CA ARG A 207 18.81 4.62 6.16
C ARG A 207 20.05 3.80 6.53
N GLU A 208 20.10 2.55 6.12
CA GLU A 208 21.24 1.65 6.31
C GLU A 208 22.47 2.13 5.55
N ALA A 209 22.33 2.59 4.31
CA ALA A 209 23.43 3.13 3.52
C ALA A 209 24.07 4.35 4.19
N ILE A 210 23.27 5.25 4.78
CA ILE A 210 23.81 6.39 5.57
C ILE A 210 24.46 5.90 6.86
N LYS A 211 23.81 4.98 7.59
CA LYS A 211 24.36 4.40 8.81
C LYS A 211 25.76 3.76 8.57
N GLU A 212 25.90 3.00 7.51
CA GLU A 212 27.15 2.34 7.11
C GLU A 212 28.21 3.35 6.69
N ARG A 213 27.84 4.34 5.83
CA ARG A 213 28.77 5.37 5.34
C ARG A 213 29.43 6.17 6.46
N TYR A 214 28.72 6.40 7.58
CA TYR A 214 29.20 7.17 8.72
C TYR A 214 29.57 6.30 9.93
N GLU A 215 29.68 4.98 9.75
CA GLU A 215 30.06 4.01 10.79
C GLU A 215 29.19 4.12 12.06
N LEU A 216 27.89 4.40 11.89
CA LEU A 216 26.93 4.54 12.99
C LEU A 216 26.30 3.18 13.33
N ASN A 217 25.85 3.03 14.58
CA ASN A 217 24.82 2.06 14.94
C ASN A 217 23.47 2.76 15.08
N TRP A 218 22.38 2.03 15.32
CA TRP A 218 21.04 2.66 15.39
C TRP A 218 20.87 3.62 16.57
N ASP A 219 21.58 3.38 17.68
CA ASP A 219 21.59 4.28 18.84
C ASP A 219 22.29 5.59 18.51
N SER A 220 23.49 5.53 17.92
CA SER A 220 24.24 6.74 17.51
C SER A 220 23.58 7.46 16.32
N PHE A 221 22.89 6.72 15.44
CA PHE A 221 22.09 7.32 14.37
C PHE A 221 21.00 8.24 14.94
N GLU A 222 20.28 7.79 15.96
CA GLU A 222 19.22 8.58 16.58
C GLU A 222 19.74 9.63 17.53
N LYS A 223 20.50 9.20 18.55
CA LYS A 223 20.85 10.07 19.70
C LYS A 223 21.98 11.02 19.39
N ASP A 224 22.97 10.58 18.63
CA ASP A 224 24.15 11.39 18.37
C ASP A 224 24.03 12.18 17.06
N ALA A 225 23.72 11.51 15.93
CA ALA A 225 23.71 12.16 14.64
C ALA A 225 22.45 13.01 14.40
N LEU A 226 21.25 12.43 14.55
CA LEU A 226 20.00 13.16 14.28
C LEU A 226 19.83 14.39 15.18
N SER A 227 20.29 14.32 16.42
CA SER A 227 20.19 15.45 17.37
C SER A 227 21.11 16.65 17.07
N GLN A 228 22.11 16.46 16.19
CA GLN A 228 23.11 17.53 15.90
C GLN A 228 22.55 18.63 14.98
N THR A 229 21.46 18.38 14.29
CA THR A 229 20.89 19.34 13.35
C THR A 229 19.41 19.60 13.63
N PRO A 230 18.94 20.84 13.43
CA PRO A 230 17.52 21.17 13.61
C PRO A 230 16.67 20.64 12.47
N ALA A 231 15.35 20.69 12.64
CA ALA A 231 14.39 20.44 11.55
C ALA A 231 14.69 21.37 10.36
N GLY A 232 14.57 20.81 9.15
CA GLY A 232 14.92 21.50 7.92
C GLY A 232 16.41 21.51 7.60
N ASN A 233 17.25 20.88 8.46
CA ASN A 233 18.66 20.58 8.21
C ASN A 233 19.48 21.76 7.69
N ASN A 234 19.18 22.99 8.15
CA ASN A 234 19.77 24.24 7.68
C ASN A 234 19.73 24.42 6.14
N GLY A 235 18.76 23.77 5.48
CA GLY A 235 18.58 23.79 4.03
C GLY A 235 19.33 22.71 3.26
N SER A 236 20.11 21.87 3.93
CA SER A 236 20.80 20.73 3.31
C SER A 236 19.81 19.58 3.03
N MET A 237 19.63 19.19 1.77
CA MET A 237 18.69 18.16 1.33
C MET A 237 19.41 17.06 0.55
N MET A 238 18.81 15.88 0.48
CA MET A 238 19.22 14.82 -0.43
C MET A 238 18.00 14.13 -1.05
N LEU A 239 18.20 13.47 -2.19
CA LEU A 239 17.26 12.49 -2.73
C LEU A 239 17.86 11.10 -2.48
N PRO A 240 17.29 10.30 -1.58
CA PRO A 240 17.92 9.07 -1.08
C PRO A 240 17.61 7.85 -1.95
N PHE A 241 17.65 7.99 -3.27
CA PHE A 241 17.29 6.93 -4.20
C PHE A 241 18.51 6.08 -4.55
N TYR A 242 19.02 5.33 -3.57
CA TYR A 242 20.16 4.42 -3.75
C TYR A 242 19.90 3.34 -4.80
N GLU A 243 18.68 2.87 -4.88
CA GLU A 243 18.15 1.99 -5.91
C GLU A 243 17.12 2.76 -6.76
N PRO A 244 16.78 2.29 -7.99
CA PRO A 244 15.65 2.83 -8.73
C PRO A 244 14.40 2.94 -7.86
N GLU A 245 13.72 4.10 -7.91
CA GLU A 245 12.58 4.37 -7.02
C GLU A 245 11.24 4.10 -7.71
N ILE A 246 10.22 3.72 -6.93
CA ILE A 246 8.87 3.45 -7.41
C ILE A 246 8.04 4.73 -7.38
N THR A 247 8.20 5.52 -6.31
CA THR A 247 7.44 6.76 -6.10
C THR A 247 8.36 7.92 -5.68
N PRO A 248 8.64 8.87 -6.61
CA PRO A 248 8.28 8.86 -8.03
C PRO A 248 9.03 7.76 -8.81
N ALA A 249 8.59 7.45 -10.03
CA ALA A 249 9.29 6.48 -10.88
C ALA A 249 10.64 7.05 -11.35
N ILE A 250 11.72 6.44 -10.89
CA ILE A 250 13.11 6.81 -11.19
C ILE A 250 13.88 5.57 -11.58
N ASP A 251 14.34 5.52 -12.83
CA ASP A 251 14.94 4.32 -13.41
C ASP A 251 16.41 4.12 -12.99
N THR A 252 17.10 5.19 -12.58
CA THR A 252 18.53 5.14 -12.22
C THR A 252 18.71 5.40 -10.73
N GLY A 253 19.37 4.48 -10.03
CA GLY A 253 19.77 4.65 -8.65
C GLY A 253 20.97 5.59 -8.48
N GLY A 254 21.08 6.20 -7.31
CA GLY A 254 22.17 7.06 -6.88
C GLY A 254 21.65 8.20 -6.01
N PRO A 255 22.19 8.40 -4.79
CA PRO A 255 21.75 9.52 -3.96
C PRO A 255 22.23 10.85 -4.55
N VAL A 256 21.35 11.86 -4.56
CA VAL A 256 21.65 13.21 -5.01
C VAL A 256 21.63 14.17 -3.81
N PHE A 257 22.67 14.97 -3.64
CA PHE A 257 22.78 15.96 -2.56
C PHE A 257 22.54 17.37 -3.11
N SER A 258 21.88 18.23 -2.33
CA SER A 258 21.54 19.59 -2.75
C SER A 258 22.73 20.55 -2.81
N SER A 259 23.89 20.14 -2.29
CA SER A 259 25.13 20.92 -2.31
C SER A 259 26.36 20.02 -2.36
N ASP A 260 27.48 20.58 -2.85
CA ASP A 260 28.75 19.87 -3.00
C ASP A 260 29.58 19.79 -1.70
N HIS A 261 29.15 20.41 -0.60
CA HIS A 261 29.88 20.30 0.67
C HIS A 261 29.77 18.88 1.24
N HIS A 262 30.78 18.49 1.97
CA HIS A 262 30.77 17.21 2.66
C HIS A 262 29.81 17.25 3.86
N TYR A 263 28.72 16.48 3.79
CA TYR A 263 27.76 16.37 4.89
C TYR A 263 28.39 15.71 6.11
N SER A 264 28.19 16.29 7.27
CA SER A 264 28.45 15.64 8.55
C SER A 264 27.47 14.45 8.74
N SER A 265 27.75 13.57 9.70
CA SER A 265 26.84 12.49 10.05
C SER A 265 25.45 12.98 10.44
N GLY A 266 25.38 14.09 11.21
CA GLY A 266 24.12 14.71 11.58
C GLY A 266 23.33 15.23 10.39
N GLU A 267 23.97 15.96 9.47
CA GLU A 267 23.33 16.46 8.24
C GLU A 267 22.85 15.32 7.35
N ALA A 268 23.64 14.25 7.20
CA ALA A 268 23.29 13.12 6.35
C ALA A 268 22.11 12.32 6.92
N VAL A 269 22.10 12.04 8.23
CA VAL A 269 21.00 11.35 8.90
C VAL A 269 19.71 12.17 8.83
N ARG A 270 19.79 13.47 9.08
CA ARG A 270 18.63 14.36 8.98
C ARG A 270 18.12 14.42 7.54
N ALA A 271 19.01 14.60 6.56
CA ALA A 271 18.65 14.69 5.14
C ALA A 271 17.95 13.44 4.64
N VAL A 272 18.42 12.21 4.97
CA VAL A 272 17.77 10.98 4.51
C VAL A 272 16.36 10.84 5.08
N LEU A 273 16.17 11.11 6.38
CA LEU A 273 14.86 10.99 7.03
C LEU A 273 13.86 12.04 6.53
N GLU A 274 14.29 13.30 6.49
CA GLU A 274 13.44 14.38 6.00
C GLU A 274 13.01 14.16 4.57
N SER A 275 13.93 13.75 3.69
CA SER A 275 13.63 13.51 2.29
C SER A 275 12.68 12.34 2.10
N GLN A 276 12.82 11.25 2.82
CA GLN A 276 11.89 10.12 2.76
C GLN A 276 10.46 10.55 3.12
N PHE A 277 10.29 11.26 4.23
CA PHE A 277 8.96 11.62 4.69
C PHE A 277 8.36 12.83 3.97
N LEU A 278 9.18 13.77 3.48
CA LEU A 278 8.73 14.82 2.56
C LEU A 278 8.30 14.23 1.21
N ASN A 279 9.00 13.20 0.71
CA ASN A 279 8.61 12.45 -0.48
C ASN A 279 7.26 11.76 -0.27
N MET A 280 7.06 11.06 0.86
CA MET A 280 5.78 10.45 1.20
C MET A 280 4.65 11.49 1.27
N ARG A 281 4.88 12.60 1.96
CA ARG A 281 3.90 13.69 2.06
C ARG A 281 3.57 14.28 0.69
N THR A 282 4.58 14.49 -0.16
CA THR A 282 4.39 15.00 -1.52
C THR A 282 3.51 14.09 -2.37
N HIS A 283 3.79 12.78 -2.35
CA HIS A 283 3.13 11.82 -3.22
C HIS A 283 1.86 11.19 -2.60
N SER A 284 1.45 11.65 -1.41
CA SER A 284 0.16 11.30 -0.81
C SER A 284 -0.88 12.43 -0.89
N ASP A 285 -0.55 13.61 -1.40
CA ASP A 285 -1.47 14.75 -1.50
C ASP A 285 -2.73 14.42 -2.34
N TRP A 286 -2.59 13.59 -3.38
CA TRP A 286 -3.69 13.19 -4.26
C TRP A 286 -4.80 12.39 -3.55
N LEU A 287 -4.50 11.75 -2.42
CA LEU A 287 -5.49 10.99 -1.65
C LEU A 287 -6.67 11.87 -1.22
N GLY A 288 -6.44 13.15 -1.03
CA GLY A 288 -7.44 14.10 -0.54
C GLY A 288 -7.93 13.76 0.87
N VAL A 289 -7.10 13.04 1.62
CA VAL A 289 -7.32 12.71 3.03
C VAL A 289 -6.30 13.49 3.84
N SER A 290 -6.77 14.34 4.74
CA SER A 290 -5.88 14.94 5.74
C SER A 290 -5.76 13.96 6.90
N PRO A 291 -4.56 13.43 7.20
CA PRO A 291 -4.39 12.56 8.33
C PRO A 291 -4.82 13.26 9.62
N SER A 292 -5.64 12.61 10.43
CA SER A 292 -5.87 13.02 11.82
C SER A 292 -4.94 12.30 12.79
N ARG A 293 -4.40 11.15 12.35
CA ARG A 293 -3.48 10.31 13.09
C ARG A 293 -2.70 9.41 12.13
N ILE A 294 -1.42 9.19 12.41
CA ILE A 294 -0.59 8.25 11.69
C ILE A 294 -0.20 7.10 12.62
N PHE A 295 -0.40 5.89 12.14
CA PHE A 295 0.12 4.68 12.76
C PHE A 295 1.41 4.26 12.04
N ILE A 296 2.44 3.89 12.80
CA ILE A 296 3.68 3.35 12.22
C ILE A 296 3.92 1.93 12.69
N THR A 297 4.48 1.12 11.80
CA THR A 297 4.85 -0.28 12.06
C THR A 297 6.14 -0.62 11.29
N GLY A 298 6.65 -1.83 11.49
CA GLY A 298 7.90 -2.27 10.86
C GLY A 298 9.13 -2.00 11.74
N GLY A 299 10.28 -2.52 11.33
CA GLY A 299 11.49 -2.52 12.15
C GLY A 299 11.95 -1.14 12.59
N ALA A 300 11.89 -0.14 11.71
CA ALA A 300 12.33 1.23 12.02
C ALA A 300 11.31 2.04 12.85
N SER A 301 10.10 1.52 13.07
CA SER A 301 9.10 2.20 13.89
C SER A 301 9.46 2.28 15.38
N GLU A 302 10.38 1.44 15.85
CA GLU A 302 10.85 1.47 17.23
C GLU A 302 11.78 2.66 17.54
N ASN A 303 12.31 3.31 16.51
CA ASN A 303 13.20 4.46 16.66
C ASN A 303 12.39 5.74 16.91
N ASP A 304 12.60 6.40 18.09
CA ASP A 304 11.85 7.59 18.50
C ASP A 304 12.16 8.79 17.60
N GLY A 305 13.41 8.94 17.16
CA GLY A 305 13.81 10.03 16.28
C GLY A 305 13.12 9.94 14.91
N ILE A 306 13.07 8.76 14.31
CA ILE A 306 12.35 8.53 13.03
C ILE A 306 10.86 8.85 13.19
N ALA A 307 10.23 8.33 14.24
CA ALA A 307 8.82 8.56 14.51
C ALA A 307 8.49 10.04 14.77
N GLN A 308 9.40 10.78 15.45
CA GLN A 308 9.26 12.22 15.67
C GLN A 308 9.39 13.02 14.37
N VAL A 309 10.30 12.64 13.47
CA VAL A 309 10.42 13.30 12.15
C VAL A 309 9.12 13.08 11.34
N ILE A 310 8.53 11.89 11.35
CA ILE A 310 7.23 11.64 10.70
C ILE A 310 6.15 12.54 11.30
N SER A 311 6.03 12.57 12.62
CA SER A 311 5.04 13.41 13.31
C SER A 311 5.18 14.88 12.92
N ASN A 312 6.41 15.39 12.94
CA ASN A 312 6.70 16.78 12.60
C ASN A 312 6.46 17.10 11.11
N VAL A 313 6.83 16.20 10.19
CA VAL A 313 6.62 16.39 8.75
C VAL A 313 5.13 16.43 8.41
N PHE A 314 4.34 15.54 8.97
CA PHE A 314 2.90 15.48 8.70
C PHE A 314 2.08 16.40 9.60
N GLY A 315 2.60 16.84 10.72
CA GLY A 315 1.91 17.74 11.67
C GLY A 315 0.79 17.06 12.46
N VAL A 316 0.90 15.75 12.69
CA VAL A 316 -0.11 14.95 13.39
C VAL A 316 0.55 13.96 14.36
N SER A 317 -0.23 13.52 15.35
CA SER A 317 0.22 12.51 16.31
C SER A 317 0.58 11.20 15.59
N VAL A 318 1.68 10.59 16.01
CA VAL A 318 2.16 9.29 15.52
C VAL A 318 2.08 8.27 16.63
N ASP A 319 1.38 7.17 16.37
CA ASP A 319 1.30 6.01 17.27
C ASP A 319 2.04 4.82 16.68
N ARG A 320 2.64 4.03 17.55
CA ARG A 320 3.26 2.75 17.16
C ARG A 320 2.28 1.62 17.30
N LEU A 321 2.19 0.79 16.27
CA LEU A 321 1.44 -0.44 16.30
C LEU A 321 2.37 -1.63 16.52
N ASP A 322 2.02 -2.47 17.47
CA ASP A 322 2.61 -3.79 17.64
C ASP A 322 1.57 -4.85 17.25
N VAL A 323 1.35 -4.96 15.96
CA VAL A 323 0.39 -5.92 15.40
C VAL A 323 1.14 -6.91 14.52
N PRO A 324 1.84 -7.89 15.13
CA PRO A 324 2.51 -8.93 14.36
C PRO A 324 1.47 -9.73 13.57
N GLY A 325 1.71 -9.88 12.28
CA GLY A 325 0.76 -10.57 11.41
C GLY A 325 -0.53 -9.79 11.18
N SER A 326 -0.46 -8.47 10.98
CA SER A 326 -1.60 -7.58 10.71
C SER A 326 -2.57 -8.12 9.66
N ALA A 327 -2.07 -8.75 8.60
CA ALA A 327 -2.91 -9.37 7.57
C ALA A 327 -3.76 -10.53 8.15
N THR A 328 -3.18 -11.35 9.03
CA THR A 328 -3.91 -12.47 9.67
C THR A 328 -4.97 -11.97 10.65
N ILE A 329 -4.60 -11.01 11.50
CA ILE A 329 -5.54 -10.38 12.42
C ILE A 329 -6.67 -9.69 11.64
N GLY A 330 -6.31 -8.93 10.61
CA GLY A 330 -7.28 -8.26 9.75
C GLY A 330 -8.20 -9.22 9.00
N ALA A 331 -7.71 -10.38 8.57
CA ALA A 331 -8.56 -11.43 8.00
C ALA A 331 -9.61 -11.92 9.01
N GLY A 332 -9.23 -12.12 10.27
CA GLY A 332 -10.15 -12.46 11.37
C GLY A 332 -11.15 -11.34 11.64
N MET A 333 -10.68 -10.09 11.74
CA MET A 333 -11.56 -8.93 11.95
C MET A 333 -12.56 -8.76 10.80
N ARG A 334 -12.12 -8.92 9.56
CA ARG A 334 -12.99 -8.87 8.38
C ARG A 334 -14.05 -9.98 8.41
N ALA A 335 -13.67 -11.19 8.80
CA ALA A 335 -14.63 -12.28 8.98
C ALA A 335 -15.67 -11.94 10.06
N ALA A 336 -15.25 -11.36 11.19
CA ALA A 336 -16.13 -10.91 12.25
C ALA A 336 -17.09 -9.80 11.78
N LEU A 337 -16.61 -8.84 10.95
CA LEU A 337 -17.48 -7.85 10.29
C LEU A 337 -18.56 -8.53 9.44
N GLY A 338 -18.20 -9.57 8.68
CA GLY A 338 -19.15 -10.37 7.90
C GLY A 338 -20.20 -11.10 8.77
N MET A 339 -19.89 -11.33 10.03
CA MET A 339 -20.81 -11.89 11.03
C MET A 339 -21.61 -10.85 11.79
N GLY A 340 -21.40 -9.55 11.51
CA GLY A 340 -22.15 -8.45 12.09
C GLY A 340 -21.50 -7.74 13.29
N GLU A 341 -20.22 -8.03 13.55
CA GLU A 341 -19.47 -7.30 14.56
C GLU A 341 -19.20 -5.85 14.11
N ASP A 342 -19.04 -4.95 15.07
CA ASP A 342 -18.74 -3.55 14.83
C ASP A 342 -17.23 -3.30 14.65
N LEU A 343 -16.85 -2.50 13.64
CA LEU A 343 -15.45 -2.21 13.33
C LEU A 343 -14.73 -1.53 14.50
N ALA A 344 -15.33 -0.53 15.14
CA ALA A 344 -14.69 0.19 16.23
C ALA A 344 -14.44 -0.72 17.45
N ASN A 345 -15.37 -1.64 17.71
CA ASN A 345 -15.20 -2.66 18.76
C ASN A 345 -14.05 -3.63 18.42
N LEU A 346 -13.92 -4.05 17.17
CA LEU A 346 -12.82 -4.91 16.72
C LEU A 346 -11.47 -4.16 16.78
N GLU A 347 -11.39 -2.94 16.27
CA GLU A 347 -10.19 -2.10 16.36
C GLU A 347 -9.76 -1.88 17.81
N SER A 348 -10.72 -1.62 18.72
CA SER A 348 -10.45 -1.43 20.15
C SER A 348 -9.88 -2.66 20.86
N LYS A 349 -10.05 -3.85 20.30
CA LYS A 349 -9.55 -5.10 20.86
C LYS A 349 -8.26 -5.59 20.23
N PHE A 350 -8.09 -5.38 18.93
CA PHE A 350 -7.04 -6.05 18.15
C PHE A 350 -6.02 -5.13 17.51
N SER A 351 -6.29 -3.81 17.46
CA SER A 351 -5.47 -2.83 16.73
C SER A 351 -5.06 -1.65 17.60
N GLN A 352 -4.82 -1.91 18.91
CA GLN A 352 -4.46 -0.84 19.82
C GLN A 352 -3.01 -0.40 19.62
N PRO A 353 -2.73 0.92 19.64
CA PRO A 353 -1.39 1.45 19.75
C PRO A 353 -0.68 0.95 21.03
N LYS A 354 0.64 0.89 20.98
CA LYS A 354 1.47 0.68 22.17
C LYS A 354 1.23 1.81 23.17
N GLU A 355 0.82 1.46 24.38
CA GLU A 355 0.57 2.42 25.43
C GLU A 355 1.82 3.27 25.75
N GLY A 356 1.63 4.60 25.91
CA GLY A 356 2.70 5.54 26.24
C GLY A 356 3.72 5.77 25.14
N ARG A 357 3.45 5.38 23.89
CA ARG A 357 4.37 5.51 22.76
C ARG A 357 3.84 6.42 21.65
N THR A 358 2.89 7.31 21.97
CA THR A 358 2.41 8.37 21.07
C THR A 358 3.42 9.52 21.05
N LEU A 359 3.74 10.01 19.86
CA LEU A 359 4.56 11.18 19.65
C LEU A 359 3.72 12.31 19.06
N GLU A 360 3.75 13.46 19.71
CA GLU A 360 3.05 14.65 19.24
C GLU A 360 3.98 15.49 18.35
N PRO A 361 3.44 16.18 17.33
CA PRO A 361 4.24 17.05 16.48
C PRO A 361 4.71 18.28 17.27
N ASP A 362 6.00 18.63 17.10
CA ASP A 362 6.50 19.94 17.52
C ASP A 362 6.04 21.02 16.54
N PRO A 363 5.26 22.03 16.98
CA PRO A 363 4.69 23.04 16.09
C PRO A 363 5.76 23.84 15.31
N THR A 364 6.91 24.10 15.91
CA THR A 364 8.01 24.85 15.28
C THR A 364 8.65 24.05 14.17
N SER A 365 8.94 22.77 14.43
CA SER A 365 9.46 21.85 13.43
C SER A 365 8.47 21.62 12.29
N HIS A 366 7.16 21.47 12.61
CA HIS A 366 6.13 21.33 11.59
C HIS A 366 6.07 22.58 10.69
N GLN A 367 6.11 23.78 11.25
CA GLN A 367 6.15 25.02 10.47
C GLN A 367 7.38 25.03 9.54
N THR A 368 8.55 24.65 10.06
CA THR A 368 9.77 24.53 9.25
C THR A 368 9.57 23.57 8.06
N TYR A 369 8.97 22.40 8.29
CA TYR A 369 8.71 21.46 7.20
C TYR A 369 7.68 21.96 6.16
N ASN A 370 6.73 22.79 6.56
CA ASN A 370 5.85 23.46 5.61
C ASN A 370 6.60 24.46 4.70
N GLU A 371 7.68 25.08 5.19
CA GLU A 371 8.55 25.96 4.41
C GLU A 371 9.57 25.19 3.55
N VAL A 372 10.01 24.02 4.01
CA VAL A 372 10.95 23.15 3.29
C VAL A 372 10.26 22.37 2.18
N LEU A 373 9.01 21.95 2.35
CA LEU A 373 8.29 21.11 1.39
C LEU A 373 8.27 21.65 -0.06
N PRO A 374 7.97 22.94 -0.31
CA PRO A 374 8.05 23.48 -1.67
C PRO A 374 9.48 23.48 -2.24
N LYS A 375 10.51 23.69 -1.40
CA LYS A 375 11.91 23.62 -1.82
C LYS A 375 12.32 22.19 -2.16
N PHE A 376 11.87 21.21 -1.38
CA PHE A 376 12.07 19.80 -1.66
C PHE A 376 11.39 19.38 -2.98
N LYS A 377 10.14 19.80 -3.21
CA LYS A 377 9.43 19.55 -4.48
C LYS A 377 10.19 20.14 -5.68
N ALA A 378 10.73 21.35 -5.56
CA ALA A 378 11.55 21.97 -6.60
C ALA A 378 12.85 21.19 -6.85
N PHE A 379 13.58 20.84 -5.79
CA PHE A 379 14.80 20.04 -5.89
C PHE A 379 14.56 18.68 -6.52
N LEU A 380 13.47 17.98 -6.16
CA LEU A 380 13.08 16.73 -6.77
C LEU A 380 12.79 16.91 -8.28
N ALA A 381 12.03 17.95 -8.63
CA ALA A 381 11.68 18.24 -10.03
C ALA A 381 12.91 18.57 -10.89
N GLU A 382 13.87 19.36 -10.41
CA GLU A 382 15.10 19.71 -11.11
C GLU A 382 15.94 18.49 -11.49
N GLN A 383 15.94 17.44 -10.66
CA GLN A 383 16.79 16.27 -10.87
C GLN A 383 16.17 15.23 -11.83
N PHE A 384 14.85 15.24 -12.01
CA PHE A 384 14.14 14.17 -12.73
C PHE A 384 13.16 14.69 -13.79
N THR A 385 13.12 16.00 -14.06
CA THR A 385 12.42 16.58 -15.21
C THR A 385 13.37 16.63 -16.40
N SER A 386 13.56 15.51 -17.09
CA SER A 386 14.21 15.49 -18.40
C SER A 386 13.48 14.55 -19.34
#